data_3e48c6c405285d28fdb16fcff2091671
#
_entry.id   3e48c6c405285d28fdb16fcff2091671
#
_cell.length_a   1.000
_cell.length_b   1.000
_cell.length_c   1.000
_cell.angle_alpha   90.00
_cell.angle_beta   90.00
_cell.angle_gamma   90.00
#
_symmetry.space_group_name_H-M   'P 1'
#
loop_
_entity.id
_entity.type
_entity.pdbx_description
1 polymer ?
#
loop_
_entity_poly.entity_id
_entity_poly.type
_entity_poly.pdbx_seq_one_letter_code
_entity_poly.pdbx_strand_id
1 'polypeptide(L)'
;MGLVEIRDRDVKLVMVGGKGGVGKTTCASAIALQLARDGRKVLLLSSDPTPSLADIFEIPMDDEEVRLVKGYELFGLEVSSDIVLKRWKERFGPEIYEVVSSFASVDYDFVDYIGTAPGIEEEYMLHFIVELVEGGKYDVVVWDTAPAGHTLRLLRLPHLFLKHMEAATKFYMNMYSCLEKVKDAVSLKRTRRSLLEIIQSWEELSRKIIDFTRDGGRTRYVLVTIAEALGVKLTERMLNELEDNGLPVGNLIVNYLVRDEDCPFHKIRREMQQNYIEVLKGLCSGRNMVTLYQSPYEIKGLERIGDISHALFSDGD
;
A
#
# COMPACT_ATOMS: atom_id res chain seq x y z
N MET A 1 0.26 -1.36 -24.93
CA MET A 1 -1.08 -1.05 -24.38
C MET A 1 -0.88 -0.20 -23.12
N GLY A 2 -1.68 0.86 -22.95
CA GLY A 2 -1.63 1.70 -21.73
C GLY A 2 -2.22 1.01 -20.50
N LEU A 3 -2.22 1.68 -19.37
CA LEU A 3 -2.78 1.18 -18.09
C LEU A 3 -4.33 1.18 -18.07
N VAL A 4 -4.97 0.65 -19.11
CA VAL A 4 -6.42 0.76 -19.32
C VAL A 4 -7.23 0.09 -18.21
N GLU A 5 -6.78 -1.06 -17.71
CA GLU A 5 -7.48 -1.84 -16.68
C GLU A 5 -7.62 -1.10 -15.34
N ILE A 6 -6.73 -0.13 -15.06
CA ILE A 6 -6.80 0.68 -13.83
C ILE A 6 -8.00 1.63 -13.86
N ARG A 7 -8.52 1.97 -15.05
CA ARG A 7 -9.65 2.87 -15.23
C ARG A 7 -11.01 2.22 -14.93
N ASP A 8 -11.03 0.92 -14.75
CA ASP A 8 -12.26 0.22 -14.36
C ASP A 8 -12.85 0.82 -13.08
N ARG A 9 -14.15 1.06 -13.07
CA ARG A 9 -14.85 1.69 -11.95
C ARG A 9 -14.95 0.80 -10.71
N ASP A 10 -14.80 -0.51 -10.89
CA ASP A 10 -14.76 -1.46 -9.79
C ASP A 10 -13.43 -1.43 -9.03
N VAL A 11 -12.37 -0.93 -9.65
CA VAL A 11 -11.07 -0.72 -8.99
C VAL A 11 -11.21 0.35 -7.91
N LYS A 12 -10.89 -0.02 -6.67
CA LYS A 12 -11.00 0.83 -5.48
C LYS A 12 -9.64 1.18 -4.88
N LEU A 13 -8.64 0.35 -5.14
CA LEU A 13 -7.27 0.56 -4.67
C LEU A 13 -6.27 0.29 -5.79
N VAL A 14 -5.38 1.24 -6.03
CA VAL A 14 -4.20 1.07 -6.89
C VAL A 14 -2.96 1.23 -6.03
N MET A 15 -2.20 0.15 -5.85
CA MET A 15 -0.95 0.16 -5.11
C MET A 15 0.22 0.31 -6.06
N VAL A 16 1.03 1.35 -5.89
CA VAL A 16 2.21 1.60 -6.72
C VAL A 16 3.46 1.25 -5.92
N GLY A 17 4.10 0.16 -6.29
CA GLY A 17 5.27 -0.39 -5.61
C GLY A 17 6.53 -0.38 -6.48
N GLY A 18 7.69 -0.57 -5.85
CA GLY A 18 8.98 -0.63 -6.56
C GLY A 18 10.15 -0.23 -5.66
N LYS A 19 11.36 -0.35 -6.20
CA LYS A 19 12.59 0.07 -5.50
C LYS A 19 12.58 1.58 -5.23
N GLY A 20 13.34 2.04 -4.25
CA GLY A 20 13.61 3.47 -4.05
C GLY A 20 14.23 4.13 -5.28
N GLY A 21 13.75 5.32 -5.65
CA GLY A 21 14.29 6.12 -6.75
C GLY A 21 13.88 5.70 -8.17
N VAL A 22 12.95 4.77 -8.36
CA VAL A 22 12.49 4.35 -9.70
C VAL A 22 11.35 5.20 -10.27
N GLY A 23 10.85 6.21 -9.51
CA GLY A 23 9.76 7.09 -9.94
C GLY A 23 8.36 6.62 -9.53
N LYS A 24 8.23 5.91 -8.41
CA LYS A 24 6.93 5.47 -7.87
C LYS A 24 5.96 6.63 -7.68
N THR A 25 6.37 7.66 -6.94
CA THR A 25 5.55 8.83 -6.63
C THR A 25 5.09 9.57 -7.88
N THR A 26 5.97 9.70 -8.87
CA THR A 26 5.64 10.29 -10.18
C THR A 26 4.58 9.46 -10.91
N CYS A 27 4.75 8.13 -10.95
CA CYS A 27 3.78 7.24 -11.59
C CYS A 27 2.45 7.23 -10.83
N ALA A 28 2.47 7.18 -9.50
CA ALA A 28 1.28 7.24 -8.66
C ALA A 28 0.50 8.55 -8.88
N SER A 29 1.22 9.69 -8.90
CA SER A 29 0.64 11.02 -9.18
C SER A 29 -0.01 11.08 -10.57
N ALA A 30 0.66 10.52 -11.58
CA ALA A 30 0.15 10.47 -12.95
C ALA A 30 -1.09 9.58 -13.09
N ILE A 31 -1.12 8.43 -12.41
CA ILE A 31 -2.28 7.53 -12.34
C ILE A 31 -3.44 8.23 -11.64
N ALA A 32 -3.20 8.83 -10.48
CA ALA A 32 -4.23 9.54 -9.72
C ALA A 32 -4.84 10.71 -10.52
N LEU A 33 -4.01 11.47 -11.23
CA LEU A 33 -4.47 12.54 -12.11
C LEU A 33 -5.37 12.02 -13.24
N GLN A 34 -5.01 10.90 -13.88
CA GLN A 34 -5.85 10.32 -14.94
C GLN A 34 -7.21 9.88 -14.40
N LEU A 35 -7.23 9.18 -13.28
CA LEU A 35 -8.48 8.73 -12.67
C LEU A 35 -9.38 9.91 -12.25
N ALA A 36 -8.80 11.00 -11.80
CA ALA A 36 -9.54 12.23 -11.51
C ALA A 36 -10.06 12.93 -12.78
N ARG A 37 -9.29 12.93 -13.87
CA ARG A 37 -9.74 13.38 -15.20
C ARG A 37 -10.89 12.54 -15.75
N ASP A 38 -10.94 11.26 -15.43
CA ASP A 38 -12.04 10.35 -15.77
C ASP A 38 -13.30 10.58 -14.90
N GLY A 39 -13.29 11.62 -14.06
CA GLY A 39 -14.43 12.04 -13.22
C GLY A 39 -14.59 11.26 -11.94
N ARG A 40 -13.52 10.56 -11.46
CA ARG A 40 -13.52 9.87 -10.17
C ARG A 40 -13.04 10.80 -9.06
N LYS A 41 -13.56 10.58 -7.85
CA LYS A 41 -13.04 11.20 -6.64
C LYS A 41 -11.88 10.36 -6.11
N VAL A 42 -10.66 10.91 -6.19
CA VAL A 42 -9.41 10.19 -5.98
C VAL A 42 -8.68 10.71 -4.75
N LEU A 43 -8.20 9.80 -3.90
CA LEU A 43 -7.17 10.10 -2.90
C LEU A 43 -5.83 9.53 -3.37
N LEU A 44 -4.84 10.39 -3.52
CA LEU A 44 -3.44 10.00 -3.64
C LEU A 44 -2.82 9.98 -2.25
N LEU A 45 -2.49 8.81 -1.77
CA LEU A 45 -1.93 8.58 -0.44
C LEU A 45 -0.45 8.21 -0.57
N SER A 46 0.43 8.89 0.15
CA SER A 46 1.84 8.48 0.29
C SER A 46 2.13 8.03 1.72
N SER A 47 2.80 6.89 1.84
CA SER A 47 3.37 6.38 3.08
C SER A 47 4.91 6.29 3.00
N ASP A 48 5.54 6.95 2.00
CA ASP A 48 6.99 7.09 1.96
C ASP A 48 7.41 8.08 3.06
N PRO A 49 8.37 7.73 3.92
CA PRO A 49 8.83 8.64 4.97
C PRO A 49 9.49 9.92 4.44
N THR A 50 9.79 9.98 3.16
CA THR A 50 10.29 11.20 2.50
C THR A 50 9.13 11.95 1.87
N PRO A 51 8.75 13.15 2.36
CA PRO A 51 7.70 13.97 1.74
C PRO A 51 8.00 14.15 0.26
N SER A 52 7.11 13.70 -0.60
CA SER A 52 7.34 13.69 -2.05
C SER A 52 6.15 14.21 -2.86
N LEU A 53 4.92 14.13 -2.32
CA LEU A 53 3.74 14.68 -2.99
C LEU A 53 3.73 16.20 -2.93
N ALA A 54 4.10 16.79 -1.80
CA ALA A 54 4.23 18.23 -1.63
C ALA A 54 5.19 18.81 -2.68
N ASP A 55 6.34 18.15 -2.90
CA ASP A 55 7.32 18.58 -3.89
C ASP A 55 6.84 18.42 -5.33
N ILE A 56 6.19 17.29 -5.65
CA ILE A 56 5.73 16.99 -7.02
C ILE A 56 4.57 17.91 -7.41
N PHE A 57 3.63 18.20 -6.50
CA PHE A 57 2.49 19.06 -6.80
C PHE A 57 2.76 20.54 -6.51
N GLU A 58 3.90 20.88 -5.91
CA GLU A 58 4.29 22.26 -5.51
C GLU A 58 3.23 22.88 -4.56
N ILE A 59 2.66 22.05 -3.68
CA ILE A 59 1.62 22.44 -2.72
C ILE A 59 2.09 22.03 -1.33
N PRO A 60 2.11 22.93 -0.33
CA PRO A 60 2.43 22.54 1.03
C PRO A 60 1.39 21.52 1.52
N MET A 61 1.87 20.42 2.08
CA MET A 61 1.08 19.36 2.67
C MET A 61 1.51 19.20 4.12
N ASP A 62 0.52 19.25 4.99
CA ASP A 62 0.63 18.79 6.36
C ASP A 62 -0.05 17.41 6.45
N ASP A 63 -0.20 16.90 7.66
CA ASP A 63 -0.84 15.61 7.95
C ASP A 63 -2.34 15.55 7.65
N GLU A 64 -2.87 16.55 6.97
CA GLU A 64 -4.26 16.66 6.56
C GLU A 64 -4.43 16.48 5.04
N GLU A 65 -5.64 16.11 4.68
CA GLU A 65 -6.03 15.96 3.28
C GLU A 65 -6.08 17.31 2.57
N VAL A 66 -5.38 17.44 1.44
CA VAL A 66 -5.32 18.65 0.64
C VAL A 66 -5.83 18.39 -0.78
N ARG A 67 -6.63 19.29 -1.33
CA ARG A 67 -7.01 19.24 -2.76
C ARG A 67 -5.80 19.60 -3.63
N LEU A 68 -5.32 18.65 -4.44
CA LEU A 68 -4.13 18.83 -5.26
C LEU A 68 -4.36 19.62 -6.54
N VAL A 69 -5.57 19.55 -7.11
CA VAL A 69 -5.85 20.15 -8.43
C VAL A 69 -7.21 20.86 -8.41
N LYS A 70 -7.22 22.13 -8.84
CA LYS A 70 -8.47 22.85 -9.07
C LYS A 70 -9.23 22.27 -10.27
N GLY A 71 -10.53 22.04 -10.11
CA GLY A 71 -11.39 21.50 -11.18
C GLY A 71 -11.48 19.98 -11.26
N TYR A 72 -10.65 19.24 -10.51
CA TYR A 72 -10.75 17.80 -10.36
C TYR A 72 -10.92 17.40 -8.90
N GLU A 73 -11.58 16.28 -8.68
CA GLU A 73 -11.73 15.70 -7.33
C GLU A 73 -10.52 14.84 -6.99
N LEU A 74 -9.32 15.47 -6.99
CA LEU A 74 -8.04 14.86 -6.64
C LEU A 74 -7.53 15.45 -5.33
N PHE A 75 -7.35 14.59 -4.34
CA PHE A 75 -6.87 14.93 -3.02
C PHE A 75 -5.56 14.19 -2.73
N GLY A 76 -4.68 14.80 -1.97
CA GLY A 76 -3.42 14.22 -1.50
C GLY A 76 -3.38 14.12 0.00
N LEU A 77 -2.73 13.08 0.50
CA LEU A 77 -2.44 12.88 1.92
C LEU A 77 -1.05 12.23 2.06
N GLU A 78 -0.16 12.87 2.78
CA GLU A 78 1.10 12.28 3.23
C GLU A 78 0.92 11.84 4.67
N VAL A 79 1.23 10.58 4.98
CA VAL A 79 1.01 10.03 6.31
C VAL A 79 2.35 9.67 6.93
N SER A 80 2.74 10.40 7.98
CA SER A 80 3.93 10.09 8.76
C SER A 80 3.71 8.93 9.73
N SER A 81 4.78 8.22 10.11
CA SER A 81 4.75 7.16 11.11
C SER A 81 4.10 7.59 12.42
N ASP A 82 4.40 8.82 12.87
CA ASP A 82 3.85 9.35 14.13
C ASP A 82 2.32 9.46 14.10
N ILE A 83 1.76 9.87 12.95
CA ILE A 83 0.30 9.96 12.77
C ILE A 83 -0.32 8.58 12.69
N VAL A 84 0.32 7.66 11.98
CA VAL A 84 -0.12 6.26 11.90
C VAL A 84 -0.23 5.68 13.30
N LEU A 85 0.82 5.81 14.11
CA LEU A 85 0.85 5.29 15.49
C LEU A 85 -0.18 5.98 16.39
N LYS A 86 -0.35 7.31 16.26
CA LYS A 86 -1.36 8.04 17.02
C LYS A 86 -2.77 7.53 16.70
N ARG A 87 -3.13 7.42 15.42
CA ARG A 87 -4.43 6.91 14.96
C ARG A 87 -4.65 5.45 15.36
N TRP A 88 -3.60 4.64 15.26
CA TRP A 88 -3.63 3.25 15.73
C TRP A 88 -3.95 3.16 17.22
N LYS A 89 -3.26 3.97 18.04
CA LYS A 89 -3.49 4.03 19.49
C LYS A 89 -4.90 4.50 19.83
N GLU A 90 -5.41 5.51 19.14
CA GLU A 90 -6.78 6.00 19.32
C GLU A 90 -7.80 4.92 18.99
N ARG A 91 -7.56 4.14 17.92
CA ARG A 91 -8.50 3.11 17.43
C ARG A 91 -8.45 1.81 18.23
N PHE A 92 -7.27 1.29 18.50
CA PHE A 92 -7.07 -0.04 19.09
C PHE A 92 -6.59 -0.01 20.53
N GLY A 93 -6.04 1.09 21.00
CA GLY A 93 -5.45 1.21 22.33
C GLY A 93 -6.40 0.81 23.47
N PRO A 94 -7.65 1.28 23.53
CA PRO A 94 -8.60 0.88 24.56
C PRO A 94 -8.87 -0.63 24.58
N GLU A 95 -9.04 -1.25 23.41
CA GLU A 95 -9.29 -2.68 23.27
C GLU A 95 -8.06 -3.51 23.70
N ILE A 96 -6.87 -3.08 23.26
CA ILE A 96 -5.59 -3.71 23.65
C ILE A 96 -5.39 -3.63 25.16
N TYR A 97 -5.63 -2.47 25.75
CA TYR A 97 -5.53 -2.29 27.19
C TYR A 97 -6.50 -3.19 27.95
N GLU A 98 -7.76 -3.31 27.50
CA GLU A 98 -8.74 -4.22 28.08
C GLU A 98 -8.27 -5.68 28.02
N VAL A 99 -7.73 -6.10 26.87
CA VAL A 99 -7.19 -7.46 26.71
C VAL A 99 -6.02 -7.69 27.67
N VAL A 100 -5.01 -6.84 27.66
CA VAL A 100 -3.79 -7.06 28.42
C VAL A 100 -4.01 -6.92 29.92
N SER A 101 -4.79 -5.92 30.38
CA SER A 101 -5.12 -5.72 31.80
C SER A 101 -5.95 -6.85 32.39
N SER A 102 -6.63 -7.66 31.57
CA SER A 102 -7.34 -8.85 32.02
C SER A 102 -6.40 -9.99 32.46
N PHE A 103 -5.13 -9.97 32.03
CA PHE A 103 -4.13 -11.00 32.34
C PHE A 103 -3.08 -10.54 33.33
N ALA A 104 -2.75 -9.26 33.32
CA ALA A 104 -1.70 -8.69 34.15
C ALA A 104 -2.05 -7.26 34.58
N SER A 105 -1.58 -6.87 35.77
CA SER A 105 -1.66 -5.47 36.19
C SER A 105 -0.63 -4.67 35.40
N VAL A 106 -1.11 -3.92 34.40
CA VAL A 106 -0.29 -3.07 33.52
C VAL A 106 -0.85 -1.66 33.49
N ASP A 107 0.01 -0.67 33.30
CA ASP A 107 -0.40 0.71 33.05
C ASP A 107 -0.73 0.90 31.57
N TYR A 108 -1.51 1.93 31.23
CA TYR A 108 -1.91 2.23 29.85
C TYR A 108 -0.71 2.51 28.92
N ASP A 109 0.43 2.94 29.48
CA ASP A 109 1.70 3.13 28.76
C ASP A 109 2.20 1.85 28.07
N PHE A 110 1.72 0.68 28.49
CA PHE A 110 2.01 -0.58 27.80
C PHE A 110 1.48 -0.62 26.38
N VAL A 111 0.40 0.09 26.08
CA VAL A 111 -0.13 0.25 24.71
C VAL A 111 0.87 0.95 23.81
N ASP A 112 1.59 1.96 24.34
CA ASP A 112 2.65 2.65 23.60
C ASP A 112 3.79 1.69 23.25
N TYR A 113 4.18 0.84 24.19
CA TYR A 113 5.19 -0.18 23.92
C TYR A 113 4.76 -1.18 22.83
N ILE A 114 3.50 -1.64 22.84
CA ILE A 114 2.97 -2.48 21.77
C ILE A 114 3.00 -1.75 20.43
N GLY A 115 2.63 -0.47 20.39
CA GLY A 115 2.65 0.36 19.18
C GLY A 115 4.02 0.45 18.51
N THR A 116 5.12 0.29 19.28
CA THR A 116 6.48 0.26 18.71
C THR A 116 6.87 -1.09 18.10
N ALA A 117 6.02 -2.10 18.20
CA ALA A 117 6.33 -3.43 17.67
C ALA A 117 6.40 -3.37 16.11
N PRO A 118 7.43 -4.01 15.52
CA PRO A 118 7.57 -4.02 14.06
C PRO A 118 6.33 -4.61 13.38
N GLY A 119 5.76 -3.85 12.43
CA GLY A 119 4.60 -4.26 11.65
C GLY A 119 3.28 -3.61 12.05
N ILE A 120 3.21 -2.97 13.20
CA ILE A 120 1.98 -2.28 13.65
C ILE A 120 1.61 -1.11 12.75
N GLU A 121 2.59 -0.29 12.38
CA GLU A 121 2.36 0.83 11.46
C GLU A 121 1.81 0.35 10.12
N GLU A 122 2.47 -0.66 9.56
CA GLU A 122 2.13 -1.19 8.27
C GLU A 122 0.75 -1.87 8.26
N GLU A 123 0.41 -2.58 9.33
CA GLU A 123 -0.91 -3.20 9.46
C GLU A 123 -2.02 -2.15 9.57
N TYR A 124 -1.79 -1.11 10.37
CA TYR A 124 -2.74 -0.02 10.49
C TYR A 124 -2.94 0.72 9.16
N MET A 125 -1.88 0.91 8.35
CA MET A 125 -2.01 1.52 7.04
C MET A 125 -2.96 0.76 6.13
N LEU A 126 -2.88 -0.57 6.10
CA LEU A 126 -3.84 -1.38 5.33
C LEU A 126 -5.27 -1.22 5.84
N HIS A 127 -5.45 -1.25 7.16
CA HIS A 127 -6.75 -1.02 7.77
C HIS A 127 -7.31 0.37 7.39
N PHE A 128 -6.51 1.41 7.55
CA PHE A 128 -6.88 2.78 7.23
C PHE A 128 -7.29 2.95 5.76
N ILE A 129 -6.55 2.34 4.82
CA ILE A 129 -6.88 2.38 3.39
C ILE A 129 -8.20 1.67 3.12
N VAL A 130 -8.43 0.49 3.70
CA VAL A 130 -9.68 -0.24 3.54
C VAL A 130 -10.87 0.56 4.09
N GLU A 131 -10.72 1.22 5.25
CA GLU A 131 -11.75 2.11 5.80
C GLU A 131 -12.05 3.30 4.87
N LEU A 132 -11.04 3.94 4.31
CA LEU A 132 -11.21 5.07 3.38
C LEU A 132 -12.00 4.68 2.13
N VAL A 133 -11.70 3.51 1.59
CA VAL A 133 -12.36 3.00 0.38
C VAL A 133 -13.80 2.57 0.68
N GLU A 134 -14.01 1.80 1.73
CA GLU A 134 -15.35 1.27 2.08
C GLU A 134 -16.26 2.33 2.71
N GLY A 135 -15.68 3.33 3.35
CA GLY A 135 -16.40 4.50 3.85
C GLY A 135 -17.04 5.35 2.75
N GLY A 136 -16.72 5.08 1.47
CA GLY A 136 -17.31 5.77 0.32
C GLY A 136 -16.91 7.25 0.20
N LYS A 137 -15.90 7.69 0.94
CA LYS A 137 -15.38 9.05 0.85
C LYS A 137 -14.72 9.31 -0.49
N TYR A 138 -14.09 8.27 -1.08
CA TYR A 138 -13.41 8.29 -2.38
C TYR A 138 -13.90 7.14 -3.25
N ASP A 139 -13.87 7.36 -4.57
CA ASP A 139 -14.13 6.31 -5.54
C ASP A 139 -12.96 5.34 -5.68
N VAL A 140 -11.75 5.87 -5.48
CA VAL A 140 -10.49 5.10 -5.56
C VAL A 140 -9.40 5.76 -4.74
N VAL A 141 -8.56 4.92 -4.12
CA VAL A 141 -7.31 5.34 -3.48
C VAL A 141 -6.14 4.88 -4.35
N VAL A 142 -5.24 5.80 -4.69
CA VAL A 142 -3.94 5.49 -5.29
C VAL A 142 -2.90 5.59 -4.19
N TRP A 143 -2.28 4.47 -3.86
CA TRP A 143 -1.31 4.41 -2.78
C TRP A 143 0.12 4.34 -3.30
N ASP A 144 0.86 5.43 -3.11
CA ASP A 144 2.31 5.46 -3.29
C ASP A 144 2.98 4.81 -2.07
N THR A 145 3.44 3.59 -2.27
CA THR A 145 3.95 2.79 -1.17
C THR A 145 5.42 3.11 -0.85
N ALA A 146 5.81 2.89 0.39
CA ALA A 146 7.21 2.89 0.79
C ALA A 146 8.06 1.92 -0.08
N PRO A 147 9.40 2.02 -0.10
CA PRO A 147 10.25 1.16 -0.93
C PRO A 147 10.00 -0.34 -0.72
N ALA A 148 10.13 -1.11 -1.77
CA ALA A 148 9.74 -2.51 -1.96
C ALA A 148 9.86 -3.47 -0.75
N GLY A 149 10.92 -3.35 0.04
CA GLY A 149 11.14 -4.21 1.21
C GLY A 149 10.09 -4.02 2.33
N HIS A 150 9.58 -2.82 2.49
CA HIS A 150 8.51 -2.51 3.45
C HIS A 150 7.15 -2.95 2.92
N THR A 151 6.84 -2.65 1.67
CA THR A 151 5.54 -2.99 1.06
C THR A 151 5.27 -4.51 1.08
N LEU A 152 6.26 -5.33 0.73
CA LEU A 152 6.12 -6.79 0.75
C LEU A 152 5.91 -7.34 2.15
N ARG A 153 6.60 -6.78 3.14
CA ARG A 153 6.42 -7.14 4.55
C ARG A 153 5.00 -6.83 5.02
N LEU A 154 4.51 -5.65 4.67
CA LEU A 154 3.18 -5.14 4.95
C LEU A 154 2.07 -6.10 4.46
N LEU A 155 2.21 -6.63 3.26
CA LEU A 155 1.22 -7.54 2.67
C LEU A 155 1.16 -8.92 3.31
N ARG A 156 2.19 -9.33 4.07
CA ARG A 156 2.21 -10.58 4.85
C ARG A 156 1.63 -10.43 6.26
N LEU A 157 1.57 -9.21 6.78
CA LEU A 157 1.18 -8.94 8.16
C LEU A 157 -0.23 -9.40 8.51
N PRO A 158 -1.28 -9.18 7.70
CA PRO A 158 -2.62 -9.64 8.04
C PRO A 158 -2.70 -11.15 8.25
N HIS A 159 -1.96 -11.95 7.47
CA HIS A 159 -1.88 -13.39 7.65
C HIS A 159 -1.14 -13.80 8.93
N LEU A 160 -0.07 -13.09 9.25
CA LEU A 160 0.69 -13.34 10.48
C LEU A 160 -0.14 -12.98 11.69
N PHE A 161 -0.85 -11.85 11.64
CA PHE A 161 -1.75 -11.40 12.68
C PHE A 161 -2.90 -12.39 12.92
N LEU A 162 -3.55 -12.90 11.86
CA LEU A 162 -4.55 -13.94 12.00
C LEU A 162 -4.03 -15.18 12.74
N LYS A 163 -2.83 -15.67 12.41
CA LYS A 163 -2.22 -16.79 13.11
C LYS A 163 -1.98 -16.50 14.58
N HIS A 164 -1.55 -15.28 14.91
CA HIS A 164 -1.38 -14.85 16.30
C HIS A 164 -2.72 -14.77 17.04
N MET A 165 -3.77 -14.27 16.41
CA MET A 165 -5.10 -14.20 17.01
C MET A 165 -5.69 -15.59 17.23
N GLU A 166 -5.57 -16.52 16.29
CA GLU A 166 -5.96 -17.91 16.47
C GLU A 166 -5.22 -18.58 17.64
N ALA A 167 -3.92 -18.32 17.76
CA ALA A 167 -3.13 -18.84 18.87
C ALA A 167 -3.56 -18.21 20.21
N ALA A 168 -3.79 -16.89 20.23
CA ALA A 168 -4.30 -16.17 21.41
C ALA A 168 -5.67 -16.68 21.85
N THR A 169 -6.60 -16.88 20.91
CA THR A 169 -7.91 -17.47 21.17
C THR A 169 -7.82 -18.85 21.81
N LYS A 170 -7.00 -19.75 21.23
CA LYS A 170 -6.75 -21.09 21.77
C LYS A 170 -6.14 -21.06 23.17
N PHE A 171 -5.11 -20.21 23.36
CA PHE A 171 -4.47 -20.03 24.66
C PHE A 171 -5.46 -19.54 25.70
N TYR A 172 -6.24 -18.51 25.35
CA TYR A 172 -7.26 -17.93 26.22
C TYR A 172 -8.33 -18.96 26.62
N MET A 173 -8.85 -19.72 25.66
CA MET A 173 -9.85 -20.77 25.91
C MET A 173 -9.33 -21.87 26.83
N ASN A 174 -8.07 -22.30 26.63
CA ASN A 174 -7.42 -23.32 27.46
C ASN A 174 -7.19 -22.81 28.90
N MET A 175 -6.68 -21.61 29.05
CA MET A 175 -6.47 -20.98 30.37
C MET A 175 -7.79 -20.84 31.10
N TYR A 176 -8.85 -20.40 30.40
CA TYR A 176 -10.15 -20.21 31.01
C TYR A 176 -10.79 -21.52 31.45
N SER A 177 -10.65 -22.60 30.66
CA SER A 177 -11.11 -23.93 31.07
C SER A 177 -10.42 -24.45 32.32
N CYS A 178 -9.20 -24.03 32.57
CA CYS A 178 -8.47 -24.34 33.83
C CYS A 178 -8.99 -23.50 35.01
N LEU A 179 -9.31 -22.22 34.79
CA LEU A 179 -9.80 -21.30 35.81
C LEU A 179 -11.26 -21.59 36.22
N GLU A 180 -12.11 -22.03 35.30
CA GLU A 180 -13.50 -22.44 35.60
C GLU A 180 -13.59 -23.56 36.64
N LYS A 181 -12.51 -24.32 36.82
CA LYS A 181 -12.41 -25.38 37.83
C LYS A 181 -12.11 -24.85 39.26
N VAL A 182 -11.81 -23.55 39.41
CA VAL A 182 -11.22 -22.97 40.65
C VAL A 182 -12.04 -21.85 41.30
N LYS A 183 -13.32 -21.65 41.09
CA LYS A 183 -14.23 -20.75 41.85
C LYS A 183 -14.55 -19.36 41.26
N ASP A 184 -15.84 -19.02 41.43
CA ASP A 184 -16.58 -17.75 41.23
C ASP A 184 -16.84 -17.30 39.76
N ALA A 185 -17.85 -17.99 39.21
CA ALA A 185 -18.15 -18.00 37.78
C ALA A 185 -18.85 -16.77 37.20
N VAL A 186 -19.31 -15.75 37.93
CA VAL A 186 -20.17 -14.70 37.36
C VAL A 186 -19.41 -13.48 36.85
N SER A 187 -18.44 -12.99 37.57
CA SER A 187 -17.60 -11.88 37.18
C SER A 187 -16.71 -12.25 35.98
N LEU A 188 -16.15 -13.44 36.01
CA LEU A 188 -15.36 -14.05 34.96
C LEU A 188 -16.11 -14.22 33.62
N LYS A 189 -17.41 -14.52 33.65
CA LYS A 189 -18.21 -14.71 32.42
C LYS A 189 -18.41 -13.44 31.61
N ARG A 190 -18.54 -12.29 32.27
CA ARG A 190 -18.73 -11.00 31.58
C ARG A 190 -17.44 -10.50 30.90
N THR A 191 -16.31 -10.62 31.57
CA THR A 191 -14.99 -10.30 31.01
C THR A 191 -14.62 -11.23 29.85
N ARG A 192 -14.96 -12.53 29.96
CA ARG A 192 -14.74 -13.52 28.89
C ARG A 192 -15.43 -13.15 27.60
N ARG A 193 -16.68 -12.71 27.66
CA ARG A 193 -17.45 -12.38 26.47
C ARG A 193 -16.87 -11.17 25.75
N SER A 194 -16.51 -10.13 26.49
CA SER A 194 -15.89 -8.92 25.95
C SER A 194 -14.57 -9.22 25.23
N LEU A 195 -13.68 -9.96 25.85
CA LEU A 195 -12.36 -10.29 25.25
C LEU A 195 -12.47 -11.15 23.99
N LEU A 196 -13.35 -12.14 23.98
CA LEU A 196 -13.58 -12.95 22.78
C LEU A 196 -14.20 -12.14 21.65
N GLU A 197 -15.10 -11.21 21.96
CA GLU A 197 -15.69 -10.30 20.98
C GLU A 197 -14.64 -9.37 20.38
N ILE A 198 -13.69 -8.86 21.19
CA ILE A 198 -12.55 -8.06 20.71
C ILE A 198 -11.66 -8.87 19.77
N ILE A 199 -11.22 -10.05 20.18
CA ILE A 199 -10.36 -10.90 19.36
C ILE A 199 -11.05 -11.29 18.04
N GLN A 200 -12.34 -11.63 18.08
CA GLN A 200 -13.12 -11.93 16.90
C GLN A 200 -13.24 -10.73 15.95
N SER A 201 -13.45 -9.53 16.47
CA SER A 201 -13.50 -8.30 15.65
C SER A 201 -12.17 -8.06 14.92
N TRP A 202 -11.04 -8.33 15.55
CA TRP A 202 -9.72 -8.23 14.93
C TRP A 202 -9.46 -9.31 13.88
N GLU A 203 -9.94 -10.56 14.12
CA GLU A 203 -9.89 -11.61 13.10
C GLU A 203 -10.72 -11.26 11.87
N GLU A 204 -11.94 -10.76 12.06
CA GLU A 204 -12.83 -10.32 10.98
C GLU A 204 -12.19 -9.17 10.17
N LEU A 205 -11.60 -8.19 10.86
CA LEU A 205 -10.91 -7.08 10.22
C LEU A 205 -9.74 -7.57 9.36
N SER A 206 -8.90 -8.46 9.90
CA SER A 206 -7.76 -9.00 9.17
C SER A 206 -8.19 -9.82 7.94
N ARG A 207 -9.26 -10.62 8.06
CA ARG A 207 -9.84 -11.35 6.92
C ARG A 207 -10.34 -10.39 5.85
N LYS A 208 -11.04 -9.34 6.24
CA LYS A 208 -11.53 -8.29 5.34
C LYS A 208 -10.39 -7.61 4.56
N ILE A 209 -9.28 -7.29 5.24
CA ILE A 209 -8.09 -6.70 4.59
C ILE A 209 -7.49 -7.69 3.58
N ILE A 210 -7.36 -8.96 3.94
CA ILE A 210 -6.83 -10.01 3.07
C ILE A 210 -7.72 -10.18 1.83
N ASP A 211 -9.01 -10.30 2.01
CA ASP A 211 -9.97 -10.50 0.93
C ASP A 211 -9.98 -9.29 -0.01
N PHE A 212 -9.97 -8.07 0.55
CA PHE A 212 -9.92 -6.84 -0.22
C PHE A 212 -8.64 -6.72 -1.06
N THR A 213 -7.48 -7.00 -0.46
CA THR A 213 -6.20 -6.87 -1.15
C THR A 213 -5.97 -7.95 -2.21
N ARG A 214 -6.61 -9.11 -2.09
CA ARG A 214 -6.56 -10.22 -3.06
C ARG A 214 -7.58 -10.13 -4.18
N ASP A 215 -8.61 -9.33 -4.00
CA ASP A 215 -9.65 -9.15 -5.02
C ASP A 215 -9.09 -8.37 -6.21
N GLY A 216 -8.72 -9.09 -7.26
CA GLY A 216 -8.22 -8.49 -8.51
C GLY A 216 -9.22 -7.60 -9.25
N GLY A 217 -10.51 -7.63 -8.92
CA GLY A 217 -11.51 -6.67 -9.41
C GLY A 217 -11.39 -5.31 -8.72
N ARG A 218 -11.07 -5.31 -7.43
CA ARG A 218 -11.07 -4.11 -6.57
C ARG A 218 -9.68 -3.53 -6.33
N THR A 219 -8.63 -4.35 -6.33
CA THR A 219 -7.24 -3.96 -6.05
C THR A 219 -6.34 -4.23 -7.24
N ARG A 220 -5.53 -3.27 -7.62
CA ARG A 220 -4.51 -3.38 -8.68
C ARG A 220 -3.14 -3.07 -8.12
N TYR A 221 -2.18 -3.95 -8.40
CA TYR A 221 -0.77 -3.73 -8.11
C TYR A 221 -0.06 -3.28 -9.38
N VAL A 222 0.64 -2.15 -9.28
CA VAL A 222 1.49 -1.57 -10.32
C VAL A 222 2.91 -1.57 -9.81
N LEU A 223 3.78 -2.33 -10.43
CA LEU A 223 5.21 -2.29 -10.12
C LEU A 223 5.92 -1.30 -11.02
N VAL A 224 6.76 -0.45 -10.42
CA VAL A 224 7.63 0.48 -11.15
C VAL A 224 9.07 0.00 -11.02
N THR A 225 9.75 -0.13 -12.15
CA THR A 225 11.14 -0.56 -12.22
C THR A 225 11.94 0.24 -13.25
N ILE A 226 13.24 -0.04 -13.33
CA ILE A 226 14.14 0.46 -14.36
C ILE A 226 14.83 -0.71 -15.07
N ALA A 227 15.17 -0.55 -16.32
CA ALA A 227 15.82 -1.57 -17.14
C ALA A 227 17.33 -1.66 -16.82
N GLU A 228 17.65 -2.13 -15.62
CA GLU A 228 19.00 -2.35 -15.10
C GLU A 228 19.05 -3.65 -14.28
N ALA A 229 20.24 -4.27 -14.16
CA ALA A 229 20.44 -5.56 -13.51
C ALA A 229 19.75 -5.67 -12.13
N LEU A 230 19.96 -4.66 -11.27
CA LEU A 230 19.38 -4.65 -9.93
C LEU A 230 17.87 -4.41 -9.96
N GLY A 231 17.37 -3.56 -10.89
CA GLY A 231 15.95 -3.31 -11.10
C GLY A 231 15.23 -4.62 -11.47
N VAL A 232 15.72 -5.33 -12.48
CA VAL A 232 15.17 -6.62 -12.94
C VAL A 232 15.13 -7.65 -11.81
N LYS A 233 16.26 -7.84 -11.10
CA LYS A 233 16.35 -8.83 -10.01
C LYS A 233 15.39 -8.55 -8.85
N LEU A 234 15.21 -7.26 -8.51
CA LEU A 234 14.25 -6.87 -7.47
C LEU A 234 12.81 -7.02 -7.95
N THR A 235 12.53 -6.71 -9.21
CA THR A 235 11.20 -6.91 -9.81
C THR A 235 10.81 -8.38 -9.81
N GLU A 236 11.70 -9.28 -10.22
CA GLU A 236 11.47 -10.72 -10.17
C GLU A 236 11.13 -11.19 -8.75
N ARG A 237 11.92 -10.76 -7.76
CA ARG A 237 11.65 -11.09 -6.36
C ARG A 237 10.29 -10.58 -5.90
N MET A 238 9.94 -9.34 -6.25
CA MET A 238 8.66 -8.75 -5.88
C MET A 238 7.49 -9.46 -6.52
N LEU A 239 7.59 -9.80 -7.81
CA LEU A 239 6.55 -10.55 -8.51
C LEU A 239 6.30 -11.90 -7.83
N ASN A 240 7.37 -12.66 -7.55
CA ASN A 240 7.26 -13.95 -6.88
C ASN A 240 6.62 -13.82 -5.48
N GLU A 241 7.06 -12.85 -4.69
CA GLU A 241 6.50 -12.63 -3.35
C GLU A 241 5.03 -12.18 -3.37
N LEU A 242 4.63 -11.36 -4.32
CA LEU A 242 3.24 -10.96 -4.48
C LEU A 242 2.37 -12.14 -4.91
N GLU A 243 2.84 -12.96 -5.85
CA GLU A 243 2.14 -14.18 -6.29
C GLU A 243 2.01 -15.22 -5.19
N ASP A 244 3.09 -15.47 -4.44
CA ASP A 244 3.09 -16.40 -3.30
C ASP A 244 2.06 -16.01 -2.23
N ASN A 245 1.75 -14.71 -2.13
CA ASN A 245 0.72 -14.19 -1.23
C ASN A 245 -0.68 -14.05 -1.89
N GLY A 246 -0.81 -14.46 -3.15
CA GLY A 246 -2.09 -14.43 -3.89
C GLY A 246 -2.52 -13.02 -4.28
N LEU A 247 -1.59 -12.11 -4.49
CA LEU A 247 -1.87 -10.71 -4.80
C LEU A 247 -1.81 -10.46 -6.32
N PRO A 248 -2.84 -9.85 -6.91
CA PRO A 248 -2.96 -9.72 -8.35
C PRO A 248 -2.06 -8.60 -8.91
N VAL A 249 -0.89 -8.95 -9.44
CA VAL A 249 -0.02 -8.00 -10.15
C VAL A 249 -0.41 -7.98 -11.62
N GLY A 250 -1.06 -6.90 -12.05
CA GLY A 250 -1.52 -6.72 -13.43
C GLY A 250 -0.57 -5.92 -14.31
N ASN A 251 0.21 -5.00 -13.73
CA ASN A 251 0.92 -3.98 -14.49
C ASN A 251 2.36 -3.78 -14.02
N LEU A 252 3.28 -3.66 -14.99
CA LEU A 252 4.67 -3.25 -14.78
C LEU A 252 4.96 -1.97 -15.57
N ILE A 253 5.51 -0.96 -14.92
CA ILE A 253 6.03 0.26 -15.56
C ILE A 253 7.56 0.17 -15.58
N VAL A 254 8.16 0.21 -16.76
CA VAL A 254 9.62 0.30 -16.94
C VAL A 254 9.96 1.75 -17.21
N ASN A 255 10.51 2.44 -16.24
CA ASN A 255 10.78 3.87 -16.25
C ASN A 255 12.23 4.20 -16.64
N TYR A 256 12.50 5.45 -16.94
CA TYR A 256 13.80 6.02 -17.27
C TYR A 256 14.49 5.38 -18.48
N LEU A 257 13.73 5.03 -19.50
CA LEU A 257 14.29 4.53 -20.75
C LEU A 257 14.89 5.67 -21.58
N VAL A 258 16.01 5.42 -22.20
CA VAL A 258 16.62 6.35 -23.16
C VAL A 258 15.89 6.21 -24.50
N ARG A 259 15.40 7.34 -25.05
CA ARG A 259 14.69 7.38 -26.33
C ARG A 259 15.66 7.49 -27.50
N ASP A 260 16.56 8.45 -27.44
CA ASP A 260 17.37 8.88 -28.56
C ASP A 260 18.82 8.38 -28.46
N GLU A 261 19.45 8.13 -29.60
CA GLU A 261 20.86 7.69 -29.71
C GLU A 261 21.76 8.82 -30.20
N ASP A 262 21.57 10.01 -29.66
CA ASP A 262 22.21 11.24 -30.08
C ASP A 262 23.68 11.36 -29.67
N CYS A 263 24.15 10.48 -28.78
CA CYS A 263 25.57 10.41 -28.39
C CYS A 263 25.97 8.97 -28.02
N PRO A 264 27.31 8.68 -27.96
CA PRO A 264 27.79 7.35 -27.61
C PRO A 264 27.31 6.82 -26.26
N PHE A 265 27.10 7.71 -25.28
CA PHE A 265 26.59 7.34 -23.97
C PHE A 265 25.13 6.84 -24.08
N HIS A 266 24.25 7.57 -24.76
CA HIS A 266 22.85 7.19 -24.94
C HIS A 266 22.71 5.90 -25.74
N LYS A 267 23.53 5.71 -26.78
CA LYS A 267 23.55 4.48 -27.55
C LYS A 267 23.88 3.25 -26.69
N ILE A 268 24.99 3.29 -25.94
CA ILE A 268 25.41 2.18 -25.07
C ILE A 268 24.33 1.90 -24.01
N ARG A 269 23.78 2.96 -23.41
CA ARG A 269 22.77 2.83 -22.38
C ARG A 269 21.48 2.21 -22.92
N ARG A 270 21.05 2.62 -24.09
CA ARG A 270 19.86 2.06 -24.76
C ARG A 270 20.05 0.59 -25.14
N GLU A 271 21.19 0.22 -25.69
CA GLU A 271 21.52 -1.18 -25.98
C GLU A 271 21.47 -2.05 -24.71
N MET A 272 22.06 -1.56 -23.61
CA MET A 272 21.97 -2.23 -22.33
C MET A 272 20.51 -2.37 -21.84
N GLN A 273 19.73 -1.28 -21.89
CA GLN A 273 18.32 -1.28 -21.46
C GLN A 273 17.48 -2.24 -22.29
N GLN A 274 17.71 -2.34 -23.61
CA GLN A 274 17.00 -3.26 -24.50
C GLN A 274 17.14 -4.72 -24.04
N ASN A 275 18.34 -5.13 -23.65
CA ASN A 275 18.55 -6.47 -23.13
C ASN A 275 17.73 -6.76 -21.86
N TYR A 276 17.65 -5.80 -20.94
CA TYR A 276 16.86 -5.94 -19.73
C TYR A 276 15.35 -5.84 -19.96
N ILE A 277 14.91 -5.08 -20.96
CA ILE A 277 13.50 -5.05 -21.37
C ILE A 277 13.03 -6.43 -21.85
N GLU A 278 13.86 -7.16 -22.62
CA GLU A 278 13.51 -8.51 -23.05
C GLU A 278 13.38 -9.48 -21.85
N VAL A 279 14.27 -9.36 -20.86
CA VAL A 279 14.14 -10.13 -19.61
C VAL A 279 12.84 -9.78 -18.87
N LEU A 280 12.54 -8.48 -18.73
CA LEU A 280 11.31 -8.01 -18.08
C LEU A 280 10.06 -8.46 -18.82
N LYS A 281 10.04 -8.48 -20.16
CA LYS A 281 8.94 -9.06 -20.95
C LYS A 281 8.70 -10.52 -20.62
N GLY A 282 9.77 -11.30 -20.47
CA GLY A 282 9.69 -12.70 -20.04
C GLY A 282 9.06 -12.85 -18.65
N LEU A 283 9.46 -12.03 -17.69
CA LEU A 283 8.90 -12.01 -16.33
C LEU A 283 7.43 -11.53 -16.30
N CYS A 284 7.04 -10.69 -17.27
CA CYS A 284 5.68 -10.13 -17.37
C CYS A 284 4.72 -10.97 -18.20
N SER A 285 5.03 -12.25 -18.47
CA SER A 285 4.13 -13.11 -19.23
C SER A 285 2.72 -13.12 -18.63
N GLY A 286 1.73 -12.70 -19.41
CA GLY A 286 0.32 -12.55 -18.96
C GLY A 286 -0.01 -11.26 -18.21
N ARG A 287 0.94 -10.32 -18.08
CA ARG A 287 0.77 -8.99 -17.46
C ARG A 287 0.99 -7.87 -18.46
N ASN A 288 0.42 -6.72 -18.19
CA ASN A 288 0.64 -5.54 -19.01
C ASN A 288 1.96 -4.86 -18.64
N MET A 289 2.80 -4.53 -19.64
CA MET A 289 4.05 -3.78 -19.46
C MET A 289 3.98 -2.46 -20.22
N VAL A 290 4.18 -1.36 -19.50
CA VAL A 290 4.23 -0.01 -20.06
C VAL A 290 5.64 0.55 -19.90
N THR A 291 6.14 1.23 -20.93
CA THR A 291 7.47 1.84 -20.92
C THR A 291 7.35 3.35 -20.85
N LEU A 292 8.18 3.97 -20.00
CA LEU A 292 8.33 5.42 -19.88
C LEU A 292 9.75 5.84 -20.22
N TYR A 293 9.85 6.84 -21.06
CA TYR A 293 11.14 7.45 -21.40
C TYR A 293 11.54 8.49 -20.36
N GLN A 294 12.85 8.63 -20.18
CA GLN A 294 13.41 9.65 -19.29
C GLN A 294 13.05 11.04 -19.83
N SER A 295 12.48 11.88 -18.97
CA SER A 295 12.24 13.29 -19.29
C SER A 295 13.55 14.07 -19.17
N PRO A 296 13.83 15.03 -20.06
CA PRO A 296 14.93 15.95 -19.90
C PRO A 296 14.67 17.01 -18.80
N TYR A 297 13.44 17.06 -18.30
CA TYR A 297 13.02 18.02 -17.28
C TYR A 297 12.69 17.28 -15.98
N GLU A 298 12.80 17.97 -14.87
CA GLU A 298 12.28 17.52 -13.60
C GLU A 298 10.74 17.42 -13.67
N ILE A 299 10.17 16.33 -13.13
CA ILE A 299 8.73 16.14 -13.15
C ILE A 299 8.14 16.80 -11.91
N LYS A 300 7.69 18.04 -12.08
CA LYS A 300 7.01 18.87 -11.08
C LYS A 300 5.85 19.63 -11.73
N GLY A 301 4.84 19.90 -10.90
CA GLY A 301 3.66 20.62 -11.34
C GLY A 301 2.73 19.80 -12.24
N LEU A 302 1.52 20.29 -12.37
CA LEU A 302 0.41 19.60 -13.03
C LEU A 302 0.66 19.27 -14.51
N GLU A 303 1.36 20.15 -15.22
CA GLU A 303 1.66 19.97 -16.65
C GLU A 303 2.53 18.74 -16.87
N ARG A 304 3.65 18.63 -16.15
CA ARG A 304 4.59 17.52 -16.28
C ARG A 304 4.02 16.19 -15.80
N ILE A 305 3.23 16.22 -14.72
CA ILE A 305 2.49 15.03 -14.27
C ILE A 305 1.48 14.62 -15.36
N GLY A 306 0.86 15.59 -16.03
CA GLY A 306 -0.05 15.36 -17.15
C GLY A 306 0.61 14.68 -18.35
N ASP A 307 1.86 15.04 -18.68
CA ASP A 307 2.65 14.40 -19.74
C ASP A 307 2.90 12.91 -19.43
N ILE A 308 3.31 12.62 -18.19
CA ILE A 308 3.51 11.24 -17.72
C ILE A 308 2.18 10.47 -17.72
N SER A 309 1.10 11.10 -17.26
CA SER A 309 -0.23 10.51 -17.29
C SER A 309 -0.65 10.11 -18.70
N HIS A 310 -0.46 11.02 -19.67
CA HIS A 310 -0.73 10.72 -21.07
C HIS A 310 0.11 9.53 -21.58
N ALA A 311 1.41 9.52 -21.28
CA ALA A 311 2.31 8.43 -21.69
C ALA A 311 1.93 7.06 -21.07
N LEU A 312 1.41 7.03 -19.83
CA LEU A 312 0.99 5.81 -19.16
C LEU A 312 -0.32 5.23 -19.71
N PHE A 313 -1.23 6.06 -20.20
CA PHE A 313 -2.59 5.65 -20.59
C PHE A 313 -2.85 5.69 -22.10
N SER A 314 -1.96 6.32 -22.91
CA SER A 314 -2.02 6.20 -24.35
C SER A 314 -1.57 4.79 -24.79
N ASP A 315 -2.19 4.28 -25.83
CA ASP A 315 -1.64 3.11 -26.53
C ASP A 315 -0.33 3.57 -27.15
N GLY A 316 0.77 2.95 -26.72
CA GLY A 316 2.12 3.34 -27.18
C GLY A 316 2.25 3.27 -28.68
N ASP A 317 2.91 4.30 -29.24
CA ASP A 317 3.40 4.31 -30.62
C ASP A 317 4.48 3.23 -30.84
#